data_04aeab4d7b6b7d047eddaf47e186e739
#
_entry.id   04aeab4d7b6b7d047eddaf47e186e739
#
_cell.length_a   1.000
_cell.length_b   1.000
_cell.length_c   1.000
_cell.angle_alpha   90.00
_cell.angle_beta   90.00
_cell.angle_gamma   90.00
#
_symmetry.space_group_name_H-M   'P 1'
#
loop_
_entity.id
_entity.type
_entity.pdbx_description
1 polymer ?
#
loop_
_entity_poly.entity_id
_entity_poly.type
_entity_poly.pdbx_seq_one_letter_code
_entity_poly.pdbx_strand_id
1 'polypeptide(L)'
;MDEDYFLCQQIRAEVVAELFGAIDELPDKCKEIFKRSYVDGQEDKKIAEELDISLNTIKTQKQRAKSYLRGRLGDLFVYAGMFFPGL
;
A
#
# COMPACT_ATOMS: atom_id res chain seq x y z
N MET A 1 5.04 -23.57 19.84
CA MET A 1 5.56 -22.21 19.66
C MET A 1 6.17 -21.99 18.27
N ASP A 2 7.04 -22.90 17.84
CA ASP A 2 7.70 -22.78 16.54
C ASP A 2 6.74 -22.95 15.37
N GLU A 3 5.75 -23.84 15.49
CA GLU A 3 4.75 -24.05 14.45
C GLU A 3 3.87 -22.82 14.27
N ASP A 4 3.45 -22.19 15.36
CA ASP A 4 2.63 -20.98 15.30
C ASP A 4 3.39 -19.82 14.69
N TYR A 5 4.66 -19.68 15.06
CA TYR A 5 5.53 -18.64 14.50
C TYR A 5 5.71 -18.85 12.99
N PHE A 6 5.99 -20.08 12.58
CA PHE A 6 6.19 -20.42 11.16
C PHE A 6 4.91 -20.16 10.37
N LEU A 7 3.77 -20.54 10.90
CA LEU A 7 2.48 -20.33 10.25
C LEU A 7 2.18 -18.83 10.10
N CYS A 8 2.44 -18.04 11.15
CA CYS A 8 2.26 -16.60 11.11
C CYS A 8 3.14 -15.94 10.04
N GLN A 9 4.39 -16.37 9.92
CA GLN A 9 5.30 -15.88 8.90
C GLN A 9 4.81 -16.22 7.50
N GLN A 10 4.29 -17.42 7.31
CA GLN A 10 3.76 -17.85 6.02
C GLN A 10 2.52 -17.03 5.62
N ILE A 11 1.59 -16.83 6.55
CA ILE A 11 0.39 -16.02 6.31
C ILE A 11 0.79 -14.58 5.97
N ARG A 12 1.75 -14.03 6.71
CA ARG A 12 2.24 -12.67 6.44
C ARG A 12 2.82 -12.55 5.04
N ALA A 13 3.61 -13.53 4.61
CA ALA A 13 4.21 -13.55 3.28
C ALA A 13 3.13 -13.58 2.19
N GLU A 14 2.09 -14.39 2.38
CA GLU A 14 0.97 -14.48 1.44
C GLU A 14 0.20 -13.16 1.34
N VAL A 15 -0.10 -12.53 2.48
CA VAL A 15 -0.79 -11.25 2.52
C VAL A 15 0.03 -10.17 1.83
N VAL A 16 1.32 -10.12 2.09
CA VAL A 16 2.23 -9.15 1.45
C VAL A 16 2.29 -9.38 -0.06
N ALA A 17 2.38 -10.64 -0.50
CA ALA A 17 2.42 -10.96 -1.92
C ALA A 17 1.14 -10.53 -2.62
N GLU A 18 -0.03 -10.78 -2.02
CA GLU A 18 -1.31 -10.37 -2.58
C GLU A 18 -1.42 -8.85 -2.62
N LEU A 19 -0.96 -8.16 -1.58
CA LEU A 19 -0.96 -6.71 -1.55
C LEU A 19 -0.11 -6.12 -2.68
N PHE A 20 1.11 -6.60 -2.86
CA PHE A 20 1.98 -6.08 -3.92
C PHE A 20 1.45 -6.43 -5.31
N GLY A 21 0.83 -7.60 -5.47
CA GLY A 21 0.16 -7.95 -6.71
C GLY A 21 -0.96 -6.97 -7.04
N ALA A 22 -1.77 -6.61 -6.05
CA ALA A 22 -2.85 -5.66 -6.22
C ALA A 22 -2.33 -4.23 -6.49
N ILE A 23 -1.24 -3.85 -5.83
CA ILE A 23 -0.60 -2.54 -6.07
C ILE A 23 -0.14 -2.44 -7.51
N ASP A 24 0.40 -3.52 -8.08
CA ASP A 24 0.85 -3.52 -9.47
C ASP A 24 -0.30 -3.34 -10.48
N GLU A 25 -1.53 -3.59 -10.06
CA GLU A 25 -2.72 -3.37 -10.90
C GLU A 25 -3.14 -1.90 -10.97
N LEU A 26 -2.60 -1.06 -10.09
CA LEU A 26 -2.94 0.37 -10.07
C LEU A 26 -2.41 1.09 -11.32
N PRO A 27 -3.09 2.17 -11.76
CA PRO A 27 -2.53 3.03 -12.81
C PRO A 27 -1.14 3.55 -12.43
N ASP A 28 -0.28 3.77 -13.41
CA ASP A 28 1.14 4.05 -13.18
C ASP A 28 1.39 5.19 -12.18
N LYS A 29 0.69 6.31 -12.33
CA LYS A 29 0.88 7.46 -11.47
C LYS A 29 0.41 7.19 -10.05
N CYS A 30 -0.74 6.56 -9.92
CA CYS A 30 -1.31 6.17 -8.64
C CYS A 30 -0.38 5.17 -7.93
N LYS A 31 0.12 4.19 -8.68
CA LYS A 31 1.06 3.19 -8.17
C LYS A 31 2.34 3.84 -7.66
N GLU A 32 2.91 4.75 -8.43
CA GLU A 32 4.14 5.43 -8.05
C GLU A 32 3.97 6.21 -6.76
N ILE A 33 2.91 7.00 -6.67
CA ILE A 33 2.64 7.80 -5.48
C ILE A 33 2.40 6.92 -4.27
N PHE A 34 1.62 5.85 -4.45
CA PHE A 34 1.33 4.92 -3.37
C PHE A 34 2.60 4.24 -2.85
N LYS A 35 3.46 3.77 -3.76
CA LYS A 35 4.72 3.12 -3.36
C LYS A 35 5.66 4.08 -2.66
N ARG A 36 5.80 5.31 -3.16
CA ARG A 36 6.65 6.32 -2.53
C ARG A 36 6.18 6.62 -1.11
N SER A 37 4.87 6.72 -0.92
CA SER A 37 4.30 7.08 0.38
C SER A 37 4.34 5.93 1.38
N TYR A 38 3.84 4.77 1.00
CA TYR A 38 3.63 3.67 1.95
C TYR A 38 4.75 2.65 1.99
N VAL A 39 5.45 2.45 0.89
CA VAL A 39 6.56 1.49 0.85
C VAL A 39 7.87 2.18 1.18
N ASP A 40 8.15 3.30 0.51
CA ASP A 40 9.41 4.03 0.69
C ASP A 40 9.39 4.99 1.89
N GLY A 41 8.22 5.28 2.43
CA GLY A 41 8.07 6.14 3.59
C GLY A 41 8.32 7.61 3.34
N GLN A 42 8.20 8.07 2.10
CA GLN A 42 8.38 9.49 1.77
C GLN A 42 7.18 10.32 2.23
N GLU A 43 7.46 11.54 2.68
CA GLU A 43 6.40 12.47 3.04
C GLU A 43 5.67 12.98 1.81
N ASP A 44 4.36 13.21 1.94
CA ASP A 44 3.53 13.69 0.84
C ASP A 44 4.07 14.97 0.22
N LYS A 45 4.56 15.87 1.07
CA LYS A 45 5.12 17.15 0.61
C LYS A 45 6.32 16.93 -0.29
N LYS A 46 7.20 16.00 0.07
CA LYS A 46 8.38 15.68 -0.71
C LYS A 46 8.00 15.05 -2.05
N ILE A 47 7.03 14.14 -2.04
CA ILE A 47 6.53 13.52 -3.27
C ILE A 47 5.96 14.59 -4.20
N ALA A 48 5.17 15.52 -3.66
CA ALA A 48 4.57 16.60 -4.43
C ALA A 48 5.65 17.47 -5.08
N GLU A 49 6.71 17.80 -4.35
CA GLU A 49 7.82 18.60 -4.88
C GLU A 49 8.57 17.85 -6.00
N GLU A 50 8.88 16.57 -5.79
CA GLU A 50 9.63 15.79 -6.76
C GLU A 50 8.86 15.53 -8.05
N LEU A 51 7.54 15.32 -7.95
CA LEU A 51 6.69 15.05 -9.10
C LEU A 51 6.08 16.32 -9.70
N ASP A 52 6.32 17.48 -9.09
CA ASP A 52 5.77 18.76 -9.51
C ASP A 52 4.24 18.73 -9.62
N ILE A 53 3.59 18.22 -8.58
CA ILE A 53 2.13 18.17 -8.47
C ILE A 53 1.70 18.71 -7.11
N SER A 54 0.43 19.04 -6.97
CA SER A 54 -0.08 19.58 -5.72
C SER A 54 -0.22 18.52 -4.64
N LEU A 55 -0.17 18.96 -3.39
CA LEU A 55 -0.38 18.09 -2.24
C LEU A 55 -1.77 17.45 -2.30
N ASN A 56 -2.77 18.18 -2.78
CA ASN A 56 -4.11 17.67 -2.97
C ASN A 56 -4.14 16.50 -3.94
N THR A 57 -3.37 16.59 -5.03
CA THR A 57 -3.25 15.50 -6.00
C THR A 57 -2.67 14.26 -5.36
N ILE A 58 -1.65 14.42 -4.51
CA ILE A 58 -1.06 13.29 -3.77
C ILE A 58 -2.12 12.62 -2.91
N LYS A 59 -2.86 13.40 -2.14
CA LYS A 59 -3.91 12.86 -1.25
C LYS A 59 -5.00 12.14 -2.03
N THR A 60 -5.42 12.71 -3.16
CA THR A 60 -6.44 12.11 -4.01
C THR A 60 -5.97 10.78 -4.59
N GLN A 61 -4.73 10.71 -5.08
CA GLN A 61 -4.18 9.49 -5.64
C GLN A 61 -4.04 8.40 -4.58
N LYS A 62 -3.59 8.77 -3.38
CA LYS A 62 -3.51 7.82 -2.26
C LYS A 62 -4.89 7.27 -1.90
N GLN A 63 -5.90 8.13 -1.89
CA GLN A 63 -7.25 7.72 -1.57
C GLN A 63 -7.81 6.77 -2.63
N ARG A 64 -7.57 7.05 -3.90
CA ARG A 64 -7.97 6.17 -5.00
C ARG A 64 -7.31 4.80 -4.89
N ALA A 65 -6.01 4.79 -4.58
CA ALA A 65 -5.28 3.56 -4.38
C ALA A 65 -5.88 2.74 -3.25
N LYS A 66 -6.14 3.37 -2.11
CA LYS A 66 -6.73 2.69 -0.96
C LYS A 66 -8.10 2.11 -1.28
N SER A 67 -8.94 2.87 -1.99
CA SER A 67 -10.28 2.40 -2.39
C SER A 67 -10.18 1.17 -3.30
N TYR A 68 -9.27 1.22 -4.27
CA TYR A 68 -9.05 0.10 -5.16
C TYR A 68 -8.59 -1.14 -4.38
N LEU A 69 -7.58 -0.97 -3.53
CA LEU A 69 -7.02 -2.07 -2.76
C LEU A 69 -8.04 -2.67 -1.81
N ARG A 70 -8.86 -1.84 -1.18
CA ARG A 70 -9.91 -2.31 -0.29
C ARG A 70 -10.92 -3.18 -1.04
N GLY A 71 -11.34 -2.75 -2.22
CA GLY A 71 -12.27 -3.53 -3.05
C GLY A 71 -11.63 -4.80 -3.60
N ARG A 72 -10.36 -4.73 -3.99
CA ARG A 72 -9.64 -5.85 -4.59
C ARG A 72 -9.28 -6.93 -3.58
N LEU A 73 -8.86 -6.53 -2.38
CA LEU A 73 -8.34 -7.44 -1.36
C LEU A 73 -9.39 -7.86 -0.33
N GLY A 74 -10.46 -7.06 -0.16
CA GLY A 74 -11.48 -7.37 0.84
C GLY A 74 -10.87 -7.44 2.24
N ASP A 75 -11.11 -8.56 2.93
CA ASP A 75 -10.63 -8.74 4.31
C ASP A 75 -9.11 -8.71 4.40
N LEU A 76 -8.39 -9.08 3.34
CA LEU A 76 -6.94 -9.03 3.32
C LEU A 76 -6.42 -7.60 3.49
N PHE A 77 -7.19 -6.60 3.10
CA PHE A 77 -6.81 -5.20 3.28
C PHE A 77 -6.65 -4.85 4.75
N VAL A 78 -7.49 -5.41 5.62
CA VAL A 78 -7.40 -5.21 7.08
C VAL A 78 -6.08 -5.78 7.59
N TYR A 79 -5.72 -6.99 7.16
CA TYR A 79 -4.45 -7.61 7.55
C TYR A 79 -3.27 -6.83 7.00
N ALA A 80 -3.36 -6.33 5.77
CA ALA A 80 -2.30 -5.51 5.17
C ALA A 80 -2.04 -4.25 6.00
N GLY A 81 -3.08 -3.65 6.56
CA GLY A 81 -2.95 -2.48 7.42
C GLY A 81 -2.14 -2.73 8.68
N MET A 82 -2.04 -3.98 9.12
CA MET A 82 -1.22 -4.32 10.29
C MET A 82 0.28 -4.25 9.97
N PHE A 83 0.65 -4.47 8.71
CA PHE A 83 2.05 -4.46 8.28
C PHE A 83 2.48 -3.13 7.66
N PHE A 84 1.51 -2.34 7.21
CA PHE A 84 1.75 -1.03 6.60
C PHE A 84 0.91 0.02 7.32
N PRO A 85 1.42 0.59 8.41
CA PRO A 85 0.69 1.62 9.15
C PRO A 85 0.32 2.79 8.23
N GLY A 86 -0.93 3.23 8.33
CA GLY A 86 -1.42 4.31 7.48
C GLY A 86 -2.30 3.85 6.33
N LEU A 87 -2.35 2.54 6.08
CA LEU A 87 -3.31 1.98 5.11
C LEU A 87 -4.75 1.95 5.71
#